data_8b04761ec8e99bccb646978b4ac10e68
#
_entry.id   8b04761ec8e99bccb646978b4ac10e68
#
_cell.length_a   1.000
_cell.length_b   1.000
_cell.length_c   1.000
_cell.angle_alpha   90.00
_cell.angle_beta   90.00
_cell.angle_gamma   90.00
#
_symmetry.space_group_name_H-M   'P 1'
#
loop_
_entity.id
_entity.type
_entity.pdbx_description
1 polymer ?
#
loop_
_entity_poly.entity_id
_entity_poly.type
_entity_poly.pdbx_seq_one_letter_code
_entity_poly.pdbx_strand_id
1 'polypeptide(L)' 'MSVIVQPARLHYEMTRRGWNALHLAREARLSPATVSAALAGRPIAARSLTMIADALLHAPVIEVIDSLVVHELPDRDLS' A
#
# COMPACT_ATOMS: atom_id res chain seq x y z
N MET A 1 5.18 -12.48 14.81
CA MET A 1 4.67 -11.16 15.20
C MET A 1 3.72 -10.64 14.13
N SER A 2 2.63 -10.04 14.55
CA SER A 2 1.65 -9.44 13.64
C SER A 2 1.67 -7.94 13.77
N VAL A 3 1.42 -7.27 12.65
CA VAL A 3 1.37 -5.81 12.59
C VAL A 3 0.14 -5.38 11.82
N ILE A 4 -0.28 -4.14 12.04
CA ILE A 4 -1.40 -3.55 11.30
C ILE A 4 -0.86 -2.39 10.49
N VAL A 5 -1.12 -2.44 9.19
CA VAL A 5 -0.72 -1.38 8.27
C VAL A 5 -1.82 -0.32 8.25
N GLN A 6 -1.45 0.95 8.11
CA GLN A 6 -2.42 2.01 7.90
C GLN A 6 -2.96 1.93 6.47
N PRO A 7 -4.25 1.59 6.29
CA PRO A 7 -4.77 1.39 4.93
C PRO A 7 -4.68 2.61 4.03
N ALA A 8 -4.99 3.79 4.56
CA ALA A 8 -4.95 5.02 3.76
C ALA A 8 -3.53 5.30 3.27
N ARG A 9 -2.53 5.07 4.11
CA ARG A 9 -1.14 5.27 3.73
C ARG A 9 -0.71 4.28 2.66
N LEU A 10 -1.10 3.03 2.80
CA LEU A 10 -0.78 2.01 1.81
C LEU A 10 -1.44 2.33 0.47
N HIS A 11 -2.72 2.72 0.49
CA HIS A 11 -3.42 3.14 -0.73
C HIS A 11 -2.71 4.30 -1.41
N TYR A 12 -2.27 5.28 -0.63
CA TYR A 12 -1.55 6.43 -1.17
C TYR A 12 -0.27 6.00 -1.89
N GLU A 13 0.53 5.15 -1.26
CA GLU A 13 1.78 4.69 -1.84
C GLU A 13 1.55 3.86 -3.10
N MET A 14 0.50 3.06 -3.11
CA MET A 14 0.12 2.28 -4.30
C MET A 14 -0.33 3.20 -5.43
N THR A 15 -1.17 4.18 -5.12
CA THR A 15 -1.71 5.11 -6.11
C THR A 15 -0.60 5.92 -6.78
N ARG A 16 0.37 6.38 -6.01
CA ARG A 16 1.52 7.12 -6.56
C ARG A 16 2.29 6.32 -7.61
N ARG A 17 2.23 5.00 -7.51
CA ARG A 17 2.95 4.09 -8.40
C ARG A 17 2.07 3.48 -9.48
N GLY A 18 0.79 3.81 -9.47
CA GLY A 18 -0.15 3.24 -10.42
C GLY A 18 -0.46 1.77 -10.15
N TRP A 19 -0.35 1.32 -8.91
CA TRP A 19 -0.54 -0.08 -8.55
C TRP A 19 -1.94 -0.34 -7.99
N ASN A 20 -2.53 -1.47 -8.40
CA ASN A 20 -3.71 -2.01 -7.73
C ASN A 20 -3.25 -3.11 -6.74
N ALA A 21 -4.22 -3.67 -6.02
CA ALA A 21 -3.91 -4.68 -5.00
C ALA A 21 -3.23 -5.92 -5.59
N LEU A 22 -3.66 -6.35 -6.76
CA LEU A 22 -3.08 -7.51 -7.42
C LEU A 22 -1.63 -7.25 -7.84
N HIS A 23 -1.37 -6.06 -8.33
CA HIS A 23 -0.01 -5.65 -8.69
C HIS A 23 0.90 -5.66 -7.46
N LEU A 24 0.42 -5.09 -6.35
CA LEU A 24 1.19 -5.11 -5.10
C LEU A 24 1.48 -6.55 -4.64
N ALA A 25 0.46 -7.41 -4.67
CA ALA A 25 0.65 -8.81 -4.28
C ALA A 25 1.75 -9.47 -5.10
N ARG A 26 1.75 -9.22 -6.40
CA ARG A 26 2.74 -9.79 -7.32
C ARG A 26 4.14 -9.26 -7.03
N GLU A 27 4.28 -7.96 -6.89
CA GLU A 27 5.58 -7.33 -6.67
C GLU A 27 6.15 -7.68 -5.29
N ALA A 28 5.30 -7.76 -4.29
CA ALA A 28 5.72 -8.11 -2.93
C ALA A 28 5.83 -9.63 -2.72
N ARG A 29 5.42 -10.41 -3.70
CA ARG A 29 5.42 -11.89 -3.63
C ARG A 29 4.58 -12.39 -2.46
N LEU A 30 3.42 -11.78 -2.29
CA LEU A 30 2.46 -12.15 -1.26
C LEU A 30 1.18 -12.65 -1.90
N SER A 31 0.39 -13.41 -1.14
CA SER A 31 -0.91 -13.81 -1.61
C SER A 31 -1.85 -12.61 -1.69
N PRO A 32 -2.82 -12.62 -2.61
CA PRO A 32 -3.83 -11.57 -2.64
C PRO A 32 -4.58 -11.42 -1.32
N ALA A 33 -4.78 -12.52 -0.58
CA ALA A 33 -5.44 -12.49 0.72
C ALA A 33 -4.66 -11.66 1.74
N THR A 34 -3.32 -11.78 1.74
CA THR A 34 -2.47 -11.00 2.63
C THR A 34 -2.56 -9.51 2.30
N VAL A 35 -2.52 -9.16 1.02
CA VAL A 35 -2.65 -7.76 0.59
C VAL A 35 -4.03 -7.22 0.95
N SER A 36 -5.09 -8.00 0.74
CA SER A 36 -6.44 -7.60 1.14
C SER A 36 -6.54 -7.34 2.63
N ALA A 37 -5.91 -8.18 3.44
CA ALA A 37 -5.90 -7.99 4.90
C ALA A 37 -5.19 -6.69 5.25
N ALA A 38 -4.05 -6.42 4.63
CA ALA A 38 -3.31 -5.17 4.87
C ALA A 38 -4.16 -3.94 4.50
N LEU A 39 -4.81 -3.98 3.35
CA LEU A 39 -5.65 -2.87 2.88
C LEU A 39 -6.91 -2.68 3.72
N ALA A 40 -7.34 -3.74 4.41
CA ALA A 40 -8.51 -3.68 5.30
C ALA A 40 -8.13 -3.30 6.74
N GLY A 41 -6.87 -3.07 7.03
CA GLY A 41 -6.42 -2.74 8.38
C GLY A 41 -6.41 -3.94 9.31
N ARG A 42 -6.35 -5.15 8.77
CA ARG A 42 -6.28 -6.37 9.57
C ARG A 42 -4.83 -6.78 9.81
N PRO A 43 -4.55 -7.54 10.88
CA PRO A 43 -3.18 -7.96 11.17
C PRO A 43 -2.58 -8.81 10.06
N ILE A 44 -1.33 -8.56 9.75
CA ILE A 44 -0.52 -9.38 8.85
C ILE A 44 0.81 -9.68 9.54
N ALA A 45 1.53 -10.67 9.04
CA ALA A 45 2.85 -10.98 9.58
C ALA A 45 3.79 -9.80 9.36
N ALA A 46 4.66 -9.52 10.33
CA ALA A 46 5.66 -8.46 10.21
C ALA A 46 6.55 -8.67 8.98
N ARG A 47 6.86 -9.92 8.66
CA ARG A 47 7.61 -10.26 7.46
C ARG A 47 6.89 -9.80 6.19
N SER A 48 5.56 -9.93 6.17
CA SER A 48 4.78 -9.48 5.01
C SER A 48 4.85 -7.96 4.85
N LEU A 49 4.83 -7.22 5.94
CA LEU A 49 5.03 -5.78 5.90
C LEU A 49 6.39 -5.42 5.30
N THR A 50 7.44 -6.12 5.69
CA THR A 50 8.77 -5.90 5.14
C THR A 50 8.78 -6.14 3.63
N MET A 51 8.10 -7.17 3.16
CA MET A 51 8.01 -7.46 1.72
C MET A 51 7.24 -6.38 0.97
N ILE A 52 6.16 -5.86 1.56
CA ILE A 52 5.41 -4.73 0.98
C ILE A 52 6.31 -3.49 0.90
N ALA A 53 6.96 -3.16 2.00
CA ALA A 53 7.83 -1.98 2.05
C ALA A 53 8.97 -2.08 1.03
N ASP A 54 9.57 -3.25 0.90
CA ASP A 54 10.64 -3.47 -0.06
C ASP A 54 10.15 -3.29 -1.51
N ALA A 55 8.97 -3.83 -1.81
CA ALA A 55 8.39 -3.68 -3.14
C ALA A 55 8.12 -2.21 -3.47
N LEU A 56 7.57 -1.46 -2.52
CA LEU A 56 7.30 -0.04 -2.70
C LEU A 56 8.58 0.76 -2.85
N LEU A 57 9.60 0.43 -2.06
CA LEU A 57 10.87 1.15 -2.09
C LEU A 57 11.55 1.06 -3.46
N HIS A 58 11.43 -0.07 -4.13
CA HIS A 58 12.09 -0.30 -5.41
C HIS A 58 11.24 0.09 -6.62
N ALA A 59 10.01 0.57 -6.41
CA ALA A 59 9.13 0.96 -7.50
C ALA A 59 9.16 2.47 -7.72
N PRO A 60 9.26 2.92 -8.97
CA PRO A 60 9.27 4.35 -9.23
C PRO A 60 7.88 4.96 -9.04
N VAL A 61 7.85 6.16 -8.49
CA VAL A 61 6.64 6.95 -8.39
C VAL A 61 6.33 7.55 -9.76
N ILE A 62 5.06 7.51 -10.15
CA ILE A 62 4.62 8.16 -11.38
C ILE A 62 4.42 9.63 -11.06
N GLU A 63 5.30 10.46 -11.58
CA GLU A 63 5.39 11.86 -11.20
C GLU A 63 4.10 12.64 -11.41
N VAL A 64 3.40 12.37 -12.52
CA VAL A 64 2.14 13.05 -12.79
C VAL A 64 1.10 12.73 -11.71
N ILE A 65 1.00 11.47 -11.31
CA ILE A 65 0.06 11.09 -10.25
C ILE A 65 0.46 11.77 -8.94
N ASP A 66 1.75 11.74 -8.60
CA ASP A 66 2.23 12.32 -7.37
C ASP A 66 1.96 13.82 -7.30
N SER A 67 2.14 14.52 -8.41
CA SER A 67 1.92 15.98 -8.45
C SER A 67 0.45 16.37 -8.36
N LEU A 68 -0.46 15.45 -8.63
CA LEU A 68 -1.89 15.70 -8.49
C LEU A 68 -2.37 15.56 -7.05
N VAL A 69 -1.58 14.93 -6.21
CA VAL A 69 -1.92 14.74 -4.80
C VAL A 69 -1.38 15.91 -4.01
N VAL A 70 -2.27 16.78 -3.53
CA VAL A 70 -1.86 17.94 -2.75
C VAL A 70 -1.31 17.52 -1.40
N HIS A 71 -2.01 16.61 -0.74
CA HIS A 71 -1.57 15.97 0.51
C HIS A 71 -2.47 14.79 0.78
N GLU A 72 -1.97 13.85 1.59
CA GLU A 72 -2.82 12.71 1.97
C GLU A 72 -3.74 13.10 3.09
N LEU A 73 -4.96 12.59 2.99
CA LEU A 73 -5.98 12.80 4.00
C LEU A 73 -6.46 11.44 4.50
N PRO A 74 -6.75 11.31 5.81
CA PRO A 74 -7.46 10.13 6.30
C PRO A 74 -8.81 10.02 5.60
N ASP A 75 -9.28 8.80 5.37
CA ASP A 75 -10.54 8.58 4.67
C ASP A 75 -11.72 9.34 5.28
N ARG A 76 -11.75 9.46 6.59
CA ARG A 76 -12.84 10.16 7.29
C ARG A 76 -12.92 11.65 6.97
N ASP A 77 -11.87 12.21 6.39
CA ASP A 77 -11.83 13.62 6.03
C ASP A 77 -12.36 13.88 4.62
N LEU A 78 -12.70 12.83 3.92
CA LEU A 78 -13.26 12.91 2.58
C LEU A 78 -14.77 13.03 2.71
N SER A 79 -15.25 14.18 2.72
CA SER A 79 -16.69 14.43 2.85
C SER A 79 -17.25 15.17 1.67
#